data_d29ad0bb21504de0c91e4c3548ed7e93
#
_entry.id   d29ad0bb21504de0c91e4c3548ed7e93
#
_cell.length_a   1.000
_cell.length_b   1.000
_cell.length_c   1.000
_cell.angle_alpha   90.00
_cell.angle_beta   90.00
_cell.angle_gamma   90.00
#
_symmetry.space_group_name_H-M   'P 1'
#
loop_
_entity.id
_entity.type
_entity.pdbx_description
1 polymer ?
#
loop_
_entity_poly.entity_id
_entity_poly.type
_entity_poly.pdbx_seq_one_letter_code
_entity_poly.pdbx_strand_id
1 'polypeptide(L)'
;MKKFICLIGFTGFLFAKFPLSPQEFLGYELGEKFTYHHQVIDYFEQVEDAADHVQLLHYGYTYEDRPLIVAVITHPKNTQTLEQIRTNHLINSGLIPGNTSDQKLAIVWLSYSVHGNESSSTEAAMKTLFAFANTSNKTTMEWLKRTIVIIDPCINPDGRDRYVQFYTMTGNREPNASLQTREHQEPWPGGRTNHYYFDLNRDWTWQTQIETIQRIPIYKAWMPHIHVDYHEQYINEPYYFAPAADPYHERITPWQREFQTIIGKNNTRYF
;
A
#
# COMPACT_ATOMS: atom_id res chain seq x y z
N MET A 1 -14.74 61.61 24.79
CA MET A 1 -15.20 60.25 24.39
C MET A 1 -13.98 59.40 24.04
N LYS A 2 -13.54 58.53 24.93
CA LYS A 2 -12.40 57.58 24.68
C LYS A 2 -12.98 56.31 24.08
N LYS A 3 -12.57 56.01 22.82
CA LYS A 3 -12.96 54.73 22.16
C LYS A 3 -12.03 53.63 22.66
N PHE A 4 -12.59 52.64 23.36
CA PHE A 4 -11.92 51.40 23.70
C PHE A 4 -11.98 50.49 22.44
N ILE A 5 -10.82 50.17 21.90
CA ILE A 5 -10.68 49.11 20.87
C ILE A 5 -10.40 47.80 21.62
N CYS A 6 -11.37 46.94 21.61
CA CYS A 6 -11.22 45.57 22.14
C CYS A 6 -10.53 44.72 21.07
N LEU A 7 -9.25 44.40 21.27
CA LEU A 7 -8.52 43.45 20.43
C LEU A 7 -8.91 42.04 20.88
N ILE A 8 -9.81 41.39 20.14
CA ILE A 8 -10.09 39.94 20.33
C ILE A 8 -8.94 39.19 19.67
N GLY A 9 -8.00 38.72 20.49
CA GLY A 9 -6.96 37.80 20.04
C GLY A 9 -7.59 36.45 19.73
N PHE A 10 -7.64 36.10 18.47
CA PHE A 10 -7.96 34.72 18.02
C PHE A 10 -6.73 33.86 18.33
N THR A 11 -6.68 33.21 19.47
CA THR A 11 -5.74 32.10 19.73
C THR A 11 -6.23 30.91 18.95
N GLY A 12 -5.71 30.74 17.75
CA GLY A 12 -5.88 29.50 17.00
C GLY A 12 -5.24 28.36 17.80
N PHE A 13 -6.04 27.51 18.43
CA PHE A 13 -5.57 26.25 18.92
C PHE A 13 -5.17 25.41 17.69
N LEU A 14 -3.86 25.24 17.47
CA LEU A 14 -3.32 24.21 16.64
C LEU A 14 -3.64 22.86 17.33
N PHE A 15 -4.79 22.29 17.02
CA PHE A 15 -5.02 20.88 17.32
C PHE A 15 -4.01 20.07 16.50
N ALA A 16 -3.14 19.33 17.20
CA ALA A 16 -2.29 18.36 16.53
C ALA A 16 -3.22 17.42 15.73
N LYS A 17 -3.08 17.42 14.41
CA LYS A 17 -3.80 16.49 13.55
C LYS A 17 -3.22 15.10 13.82
N PHE A 18 -4.04 14.16 14.26
CA PHE A 18 -3.68 12.75 14.34
C PHE A 18 -4.33 12.02 13.18
N PRO A 19 -3.66 11.03 12.59
CA PRO A 19 -4.29 10.20 11.58
C PRO A 19 -5.48 9.46 12.19
N LEU A 20 -6.64 9.55 11.53
CA LEU A 20 -7.81 8.76 11.89
C LEU A 20 -7.55 7.29 11.56
N SER A 21 -8.09 6.38 12.36
CA SER A 21 -8.15 4.98 11.95
C SER A 21 -9.06 4.82 10.72
N PRO A 22 -8.89 3.76 9.91
CA PRO A 22 -9.79 3.53 8.78
C PRO A 22 -11.26 3.52 9.17
N GLN A 23 -11.61 2.92 10.32
CA GLN A 23 -12.95 2.88 10.85
C GLN A 23 -13.51 4.27 11.18
N GLU A 24 -12.71 5.12 11.85
CA GLU A 24 -13.12 6.49 12.19
C GLU A 24 -13.34 7.34 10.93
N PHE A 25 -12.52 7.14 9.90
CA PHE A 25 -12.61 7.87 8.64
C PHE A 25 -13.79 7.39 7.78
N LEU A 26 -13.93 6.08 7.61
CA LEU A 26 -14.92 5.47 6.72
C LEU A 26 -16.33 5.39 7.35
N GLY A 27 -16.41 5.41 8.70
CA GLY A 27 -17.68 5.23 9.42
C GLY A 27 -18.19 3.79 9.47
N TYR A 28 -17.35 2.80 9.13
CA TYR A 28 -17.62 1.36 9.22
C TYR A 28 -16.31 0.60 9.47
N GLU A 29 -16.40 -0.62 9.98
CA GLU A 29 -15.22 -1.46 10.16
C GLU A 29 -14.74 -2.08 8.85
N LEU A 30 -13.42 -2.20 8.71
CA LEU A 30 -12.84 -2.91 7.56
C LEU A 30 -13.30 -4.37 7.59
N GLY A 31 -13.84 -4.84 6.48
CA GLY A 31 -14.44 -6.16 6.33
C GLY A 31 -15.97 -6.18 6.39
N GLU A 32 -16.65 -5.12 6.86
CA GLU A 32 -18.09 -5.03 6.77
C GLU A 32 -18.58 -4.81 5.33
N LYS A 33 -17.81 -4.09 4.55
CA LYS A 33 -18.01 -3.87 3.12
C LYS A 33 -16.69 -3.49 2.45
N PHE A 34 -16.66 -3.54 1.13
CA PHE A 34 -15.48 -3.13 0.37
C PHE A 34 -15.50 -1.62 0.11
N THR A 35 -14.31 -1.01 0.23
CA THR A 35 -14.10 0.43 0.07
C THR A 35 -13.82 0.76 -1.40
N TYR A 36 -14.53 1.74 -1.98
CA TYR A 36 -14.25 2.24 -3.33
C TYR A 36 -12.88 2.92 -3.41
N HIS A 37 -12.26 2.88 -4.57
CA HIS A 37 -10.92 3.42 -4.76
C HIS A 37 -10.79 4.89 -4.37
N HIS A 38 -11.77 5.74 -4.71
CA HIS A 38 -11.72 7.15 -4.32
C HIS A 38 -11.69 7.34 -2.80
N GLN A 39 -12.42 6.53 -2.02
CA GLN A 39 -12.37 6.59 -0.55
C GLN A 39 -11.01 6.13 0.01
N VAL A 40 -10.36 5.19 -0.68
CA VAL A 40 -8.98 4.80 -0.34
C VAL A 40 -8.02 5.97 -0.55
N ILE A 41 -8.13 6.68 -1.67
CA ILE A 41 -7.32 7.87 -1.95
C ILE A 41 -7.57 8.94 -0.89
N ASP A 42 -8.84 9.30 -0.64
CA ASP A 42 -9.21 10.30 0.37
C ASP A 42 -8.66 9.94 1.77
N TYR A 43 -8.66 8.65 2.11
CA TYR A 43 -8.08 8.18 3.36
C TYR A 43 -6.55 8.35 3.41
N PHE A 44 -5.85 8.01 2.34
CA PHE A 44 -4.40 8.16 2.25
C PHE A 44 -4.00 9.64 2.35
N GLU A 45 -4.74 10.54 1.69
CA GLU A 45 -4.55 11.99 1.77
C GLU A 45 -4.79 12.52 3.19
N GLN A 46 -5.84 12.04 3.89
CA GLN A 46 -6.09 12.39 5.29
C GLN A 46 -4.92 11.99 6.19
N VAL A 47 -4.33 10.81 5.95
CA VAL A 47 -3.19 10.34 6.75
C VAL A 47 -1.93 11.16 6.44
N GLU A 48 -1.65 11.51 5.18
CA GLU A 48 -0.56 12.41 4.82
C GLU A 48 -0.70 13.77 5.51
N ASP A 49 -1.89 14.36 5.46
CA ASP A 49 -2.21 15.63 6.10
C ASP A 49 -2.01 15.63 7.63
N ALA A 50 -2.12 14.46 8.26
CA ALA A 50 -2.06 14.28 9.70
C ALA A 50 -0.71 13.76 10.22
N ALA A 51 0.19 13.31 9.34
CA ALA A 51 1.42 12.64 9.72
C ALA A 51 2.61 13.07 8.84
N ASP A 52 3.39 14.05 9.29
CA ASP A 52 4.53 14.64 8.54
C ASP A 52 5.59 13.64 8.04
N HIS A 53 5.57 12.42 8.54
CA HIS A 53 6.50 11.34 8.15
C HIS A 53 5.92 10.37 7.12
N VAL A 54 4.73 10.67 6.61
CA VAL A 54 4.07 10.02 5.48
C VAL A 54 4.05 11.00 4.31
N GLN A 55 4.45 10.56 3.14
CA GLN A 55 4.44 11.35 1.91
C GLN A 55 3.75 10.55 0.81
N LEU A 56 2.77 11.14 0.15
CA LEU A 56 2.14 10.54 -1.03
C LEU A 56 2.87 10.97 -2.31
N LEU A 57 3.05 10.02 -3.20
CA LEU A 57 3.56 10.26 -4.54
C LEU A 57 2.51 9.76 -5.54
N HIS A 58 1.96 10.68 -6.32
CA HIS A 58 1.10 10.33 -7.45
C HIS A 58 2.00 9.93 -8.63
N TYR A 59 1.77 8.72 -9.18
CA TYR A 59 2.60 8.24 -10.29
C TYR A 59 1.84 8.07 -11.60
N GLY A 60 0.55 8.37 -11.63
CA GLY A 60 -0.25 8.38 -12.85
C GLY A 60 -1.73 8.14 -12.63
N TYR A 61 -2.37 7.72 -13.71
CA TYR A 61 -3.80 7.40 -13.75
C TYR A 61 -4.02 6.12 -14.55
N THR A 62 -5.09 5.39 -14.22
CA THR A 62 -5.54 4.22 -14.99
C THR A 62 -6.22 4.65 -16.29
N TYR A 63 -6.67 3.66 -17.10
CA TYR A 63 -7.48 3.92 -18.29
C TYR A 63 -8.86 4.52 -17.99
N GLU A 64 -9.36 4.40 -16.77
CA GLU A 64 -10.61 4.99 -16.30
C GLU A 64 -10.37 6.25 -15.43
N ASP A 65 -9.21 6.90 -15.60
CA ASP A 65 -8.80 8.14 -14.92
C ASP A 65 -8.75 8.04 -13.38
N ARG A 66 -8.58 6.83 -12.83
CA ARG A 66 -8.36 6.67 -11.38
C ARG A 66 -6.92 6.95 -11.00
N PRO A 67 -6.68 7.78 -9.97
CA PRO A 67 -5.32 8.11 -9.56
C PRO A 67 -4.57 6.89 -9.02
N LEU A 68 -3.28 6.82 -9.34
CA LEU A 68 -2.34 5.81 -8.87
C LEU A 68 -1.35 6.48 -7.92
N ILE A 69 -1.26 5.99 -6.69
CA ILE A 69 -0.43 6.57 -5.63
C ILE A 69 0.42 5.53 -4.93
N VAL A 70 1.50 5.99 -4.32
CA VAL A 70 2.19 5.27 -3.25
C VAL A 70 2.37 6.17 -2.04
N ALA A 71 2.29 5.61 -0.85
CA ALA A 71 2.68 6.26 0.39
C ALA A 71 4.11 5.86 0.76
N VAL A 72 4.98 6.84 0.94
CA VAL A 72 6.35 6.64 1.44
C VAL A 72 6.38 7.02 2.91
N ILE A 73 6.73 6.08 3.77
CA ILE A 73 6.70 6.22 5.22
C ILE A 73 8.10 6.03 5.76
N THR A 74 8.53 6.96 6.59
CA THR A 74 9.85 6.91 7.24
C THR A 74 9.74 7.26 8.73
N HIS A 75 10.81 7.10 9.48
CA HIS A 75 10.81 7.61 10.85
C HIS A 75 10.77 9.15 10.84
N PRO A 76 10.02 9.84 11.73
CA PRO A 76 9.91 11.31 11.75
C PRO A 76 11.26 12.06 11.69
N LYS A 77 12.32 11.47 12.26
CA LYS A 77 13.68 12.04 12.21
C LYS A 77 14.32 12.01 10.82
N ASN A 78 13.82 11.20 9.91
CA ASN A 78 14.37 11.02 8.57
C ASN A 78 13.60 11.84 7.50
N THR A 79 12.48 12.45 7.84
CA THR A 79 11.61 13.15 6.88
C THR A 79 12.37 14.16 6.04
N GLN A 80 13.19 15.02 6.66
CA GLN A 80 13.95 16.06 5.95
C GLN A 80 15.14 15.50 5.14
N THR A 81 15.55 14.26 5.39
CA THR A 81 16.70 13.61 4.72
C THR A 81 16.29 12.47 3.81
N LEU A 82 15.00 12.28 3.60
CA LEU A 82 14.44 11.14 2.86
C LEU A 82 15.03 11.02 1.46
N GLU A 83 15.12 12.12 0.73
CA GLU A 83 15.69 12.14 -0.63
C GLU A 83 17.19 11.83 -0.62
N GLN A 84 17.92 12.29 0.40
CA GLN A 84 19.33 11.94 0.57
C GLN A 84 19.50 10.43 0.87
N ILE A 85 18.60 9.86 1.67
CA ILE A 85 18.59 8.42 1.98
C ILE A 85 18.36 7.62 0.69
N ARG A 86 17.37 8.00 -0.11
CA ARG A 86 17.06 7.38 -1.40
C ARG A 86 18.25 7.45 -2.36
N THR A 87 18.86 8.62 -2.50
CA THR A 87 20.04 8.83 -3.35
C THR A 87 21.22 7.98 -2.89
N ASN A 88 21.53 7.98 -1.60
CA ASN A 88 22.59 7.16 -1.02
C ASN A 88 22.36 5.65 -1.26
N HIS A 89 21.09 5.20 -1.17
CA HIS A 89 20.75 3.82 -1.48
C HIS A 89 21.06 3.46 -2.94
N LEU A 90 20.67 4.31 -3.89
CA LEU A 90 20.94 4.09 -5.32
C LEU A 90 22.44 4.09 -5.63
N ILE A 91 23.22 4.96 -4.98
CA ILE A 91 24.69 4.98 -5.09
C ILE A 91 25.27 3.69 -4.50
N ASN A 92 24.87 3.32 -3.28
CA ASN A 92 25.37 2.11 -2.60
C ASN A 92 25.03 0.83 -3.37
N SER A 93 23.93 0.85 -4.13
CA SER A 93 23.52 -0.25 -5.01
C SER A 93 24.21 -0.23 -6.40
N GLY A 94 25.04 0.77 -6.68
CA GLY A 94 25.72 0.92 -7.97
C GLY A 94 24.81 1.33 -9.14
N LEU A 95 23.62 1.81 -8.87
CA LEU A 95 22.63 2.20 -9.88
C LEU A 95 22.87 3.62 -10.41
N ILE A 96 23.46 4.48 -9.60
CA ILE A 96 23.88 5.82 -10.00
C ILE A 96 25.31 6.09 -9.51
N PRO A 97 26.10 6.95 -10.20
CA PRO A 97 27.44 7.32 -9.76
C PRO A 97 27.42 8.10 -8.45
N GLY A 98 28.44 7.91 -7.61
CA GLY A 98 28.63 8.69 -6.38
C GLY A 98 29.53 7.98 -5.36
N ASN A 99 29.78 8.66 -4.26
CA ASN A 99 30.52 8.08 -3.14
C ASN A 99 29.55 7.32 -2.23
N THR A 100 29.88 6.07 -1.91
CA THR A 100 29.10 5.24 -0.99
C THR A 100 29.04 5.87 0.40
N SER A 101 27.94 5.65 1.09
CA SER A 101 27.71 6.12 2.46
C SER A 101 27.49 4.95 3.42
N ASP A 102 27.74 5.18 4.70
CA ASP A 102 27.47 4.19 5.76
C ASP A 102 25.98 4.12 6.14
N GLN A 103 25.15 4.99 5.55
CA GLN A 103 23.72 4.99 5.82
C GLN A 103 23.07 3.74 5.23
N LYS A 104 22.50 2.91 6.12
CA LYS A 104 21.88 1.64 5.75
C LYS A 104 20.47 1.59 6.32
N LEU A 105 19.50 1.98 5.49
CA LEU A 105 18.09 1.72 5.77
C LEU A 105 17.58 0.70 4.74
N ALA A 106 16.81 -0.27 5.21
CA ALA A 106 16.09 -1.16 4.31
C ALA A 106 14.92 -0.39 3.66
N ILE A 107 14.65 -0.66 2.39
CA ILE A 107 13.46 -0.17 1.69
C ILE A 107 12.58 -1.37 1.42
N VAL A 108 11.35 -1.32 1.92
CA VAL A 108 10.34 -2.37 1.77
C VAL A 108 9.18 -1.80 0.97
N TRP A 109 8.83 -2.46 -0.12
CA TRP A 109 7.69 -2.11 -0.96
C TRP A 109 6.57 -3.13 -0.74
N LEU A 110 5.39 -2.64 -0.41
CA LEU A 110 4.18 -3.42 -0.17
C LEU A 110 3.16 -3.09 -1.26
N SER A 111 2.93 -4.05 -2.16
CA SER A 111 1.97 -3.92 -3.26
C SER A 111 0.67 -4.65 -2.93
N TYR A 112 -0.44 -3.99 -3.18
CA TYR A 112 -1.77 -4.53 -2.90
C TYR A 112 -2.65 -4.49 -4.15
N SER A 113 -3.54 -5.45 -4.26
CA SER A 113 -4.61 -5.49 -5.27
C SER A 113 -4.14 -5.36 -6.72
N VAL A 114 -3.13 -6.13 -7.11
CA VAL A 114 -2.79 -6.31 -8.54
C VAL A 114 -3.94 -7.01 -9.28
N HIS A 115 -4.68 -7.88 -8.59
CA HIS A 115 -5.97 -8.37 -9.00
C HIS A 115 -7.07 -7.63 -8.21
N GLY A 116 -7.93 -6.91 -8.91
CA GLY A 116 -8.90 -6.03 -8.27
C GLY A 116 -9.98 -6.75 -7.45
N ASN A 117 -10.31 -8.00 -7.80
CA ASN A 117 -11.26 -8.82 -7.05
C ASN A 117 -10.67 -9.54 -5.84
N GLU A 118 -9.36 -9.45 -5.61
CA GLU A 118 -8.69 -9.83 -4.36
C GLU A 118 -8.78 -8.63 -3.39
N SER A 119 -10.00 -8.31 -2.99
CA SER A 119 -10.38 -6.99 -2.50
C SER A 119 -10.02 -6.71 -1.05
N SER A 120 -9.75 -7.72 -0.22
CA SER A 120 -9.34 -7.55 1.18
C SER A 120 -7.94 -6.93 1.29
N SER A 121 -7.11 -7.09 0.26
CA SER A 121 -5.74 -6.59 0.27
C SER A 121 -5.68 -5.06 0.39
N THR A 122 -6.51 -4.30 -0.35
CA THR A 122 -6.57 -2.83 -0.24
C THR A 122 -7.11 -2.38 1.13
N GLU A 123 -8.07 -3.10 1.71
CA GLU A 123 -8.53 -2.85 3.08
C GLU A 123 -7.36 -3.01 4.08
N ALA A 124 -6.55 -4.06 3.90
CA ALA A 124 -5.35 -4.26 4.68
C ALA A 124 -4.30 -3.15 4.47
N ALA A 125 -4.19 -2.59 3.26
CA ALA A 125 -3.29 -1.47 2.98
C ALA A 125 -3.62 -0.23 3.81
N MET A 126 -4.91 0.13 3.96
CA MET A 126 -5.35 1.23 4.81
C MET A 126 -4.99 0.99 6.29
N LYS A 127 -5.21 -0.23 6.79
CA LYS A 127 -4.85 -0.60 8.17
C LYS A 127 -3.33 -0.58 8.39
N THR A 128 -2.57 -1.01 7.39
CA THR A 128 -1.11 -0.99 7.43
C THR A 128 -0.59 0.45 7.44
N LEU A 129 -1.13 1.33 6.60
CA LEU A 129 -0.79 2.74 6.60
C LEU A 129 -1.03 3.36 7.99
N PHE A 130 -2.21 3.15 8.57
CA PHE A 130 -2.53 3.65 9.91
C PHE A 130 -1.53 3.15 10.96
N ALA A 131 -1.18 1.86 10.93
CA ALA A 131 -0.25 1.27 11.88
C ALA A 131 1.13 1.93 11.84
N PHE A 132 1.60 2.34 10.67
CA PHE A 132 2.88 3.04 10.49
C PHE A 132 2.79 4.56 10.71
N ALA A 133 1.65 5.17 10.41
CA ALA A 133 1.43 6.61 10.59
C ALA A 133 1.19 6.99 12.06
N ASN A 134 0.65 6.07 12.85
CA ASN A 134 0.37 6.29 14.27
C ASN A 134 1.66 6.25 15.11
N THR A 135 2.17 7.43 15.49
CA THR A 135 3.39 7.57 16.29
C THR A 135 3.30 6.96 17.69
N SER A 136 2.09 6.66 18.19
CA SER A 136 1.89 5.95 19.46
C SER A 136 2.17 4.45 19.33
N ASN A 137 2.23 3.91 18.11
CA ASN A 137 2.61 2.53 17.85
C ASN A 137 4.14 2.37 17.98
N LYS A 138 4.60 2.05 19.18
CA LYS A 138 6.04 1.92 19.48
C LYS A 138 6.75 0.87 18.64
N THR A 139 6.04 -0.18 18.25
CA THR A 139 6.61 -1.27 17.46
C THR A 139 6.95 -0.81 16.05
N THR A 140 6.00 -0.20 15.35
CA THR A 140 6.23 0.31 13.99
C THR A 140 7.22 1.48 13.99
N MET A 141 7.16 2.35 15.00
CA MET A 141 8.14 3.43 15.16
C MET A 141 9.58 2.89 15.35
N GLU A 142 9.76 1.78 16.06
CA GLU A 142 11.07 1.16 16.18
C GLU A 142 11.57 0.58 14.83
N TRP A 143 10.68 -0.05 14.07
CA TRP A 143 11.02 -0.55 12.73
C TRP A 143 11.41 0.57 11.77
N LEU A 144 10.69 1.69 11.78
CA LEU A 144 10.95 2.84 10.91
C LEU A 144 12.30 3.51 11.18
N LYS A 145 12.95 3.28 12.31
CA LYS A 145 14.32 3.76 12.53
C LYS A 145 15.33 3.18 11.55
N ARG A 146 15.04 2.00 11.00
CA ARG A 146 15.93 1.25 10.10
C ARG A 146 15.32 0.90 8.77
N THR A 147 14.06 1.34 8.53
CA THR A 147 13.29 0.93 7.37
C THR A 147 12.51 2.10 6.81
N ILE A 148 12.47 2.22 5.49
CA ILE A 148 11.48 3.00 4.75
C ILE A 148 10.45 2.00 4.25
N VAL A 149 9.18 2.29 4.45
CA VAL A 149 8.06 1.48 3.96
C VAL A 149 7.35 2.24 2.86
N ILE A 150 7.14 1.59 1.72
CA ILE A 150 6.39 2.14 0.60
C ILE A 150 5.15 1.27 0.43
N ILE A 151 3.97 1.88 0.45
CA ILE A 151 2.68 1.21 0.29
C ILE A 151 2.07 1.65 -1.04
N ASP A 152 1.88 0.70 -1.95
CA ASP A 152 1.09 0.83 -3.17
C ASP A 152 -0.30 0.22 -2.91
N PRO A 153 -1.32 1.02 -2.55
CA PRO A 153 -2.54 0.50 -1.95
C PRO A 153 -3.45 -0.26 -2.92
N CYS A 154 -3.34 0.04 -4.20
CA CYS A 154 -4.18 -0.59 -5.22
C CYS A 154 -3.56 -0.42 -6.61
N ILE A 155 -2.94 -1.48 -7.10
CA ILE A 155 -2.31 -1.49 -8.43
C ILE A 155 -3.35 -1.49 -9.55
N ASN A 156 -4.53 -2.09 -9.31
CA ASN A 156 -5.61 -2.25 -10.27
C ASN A 156 -6.93 -1.64 -9.77
N PRO A 157 -7.02 -0.30 -9.73
CA PRO A 157 -8.23 0.37 -9.26
C PRO A 157 -9.46 0.12 -10.14
N ASP A 158 -9.28 -0.02 -11.46
CA ASP A 158 -10.38 -0.27 -12.39
C ASP A 158 -11.03 -1.63 -12.15
N GLY A 159 -10.19 -2.66 -11.98
CA GLY A 159 -10.66 -3.99 -11.62
C GLY A 159 -11.29 -4.03 -10.23
N ARG A 160 -10.69 -3.34 -9.26
CA ARG A 160 -11.21 -3.25 -7.89
C ARG A 160 -12.59 -2.62 -7.85
N ASP A 161 -12.78 -1.44 -8.43
CA ASP A 161 -14.07 -0.76 -8.39
C ASP A 161 -15.15 -1.54 -9.13
N ARG A 162 -14.78 -2.29 -10.19
CA ARG A 162 -15.69 -3.21 -10.87
C ARG A 162 -16.19 -4.30 -9.93
N TYR A 163 -15.30 -4.90 -9.14
CA TYR A 163 -15.67 -5.90 -8.13
C TYR A 163 -16.48 -5.30 -6.98
N VAL A 164 -16.05 -4.17 -6.43
CA VAL A 164 -16.76 -3.48 -5.35
C VAL A 164 -18.17 -3.11 -5.78
N GLN A 165 -18.34 -2.60 -7.01
CA GLN A 165 -19.66 -2.30 -7.58
C GLN A 165 -20.52 -3.56 -7.71
N PHE A 166 -19.95 -4.66 -8.23
CA PHE A 166 -20.66 -5.94 -8.31
C PHE A 166 -21.14 -6.39 -6.93
N TYR A 167 -20.25 -6.43 -5.94
CA TYR A 167 -20.59 -6.86 -4.59
C TYR A 167 -21.65 -5.94 -3.96
N THR A 168 -21.53 -4.63 -4.11
CA THR A 168 -22.51 -3.65 -3.61
C THR A 168 -23.89 -3.86 -4.20
N MET A 169 -24.00 -4.27 -5.47
CA MET A 169 -25.26 -4.53 -6.16
C MET A 169 -25.87 -5.88 -5.81
N THR A 170 -25.07 -6.86 -5.40
CA THR A 170 -25.52 -8.26 -5.25
C THR A 170 -25.45 -8.78 -3.83
N GLY A 171 -24.66 -8.15 -2.97
CA GLY A 171 -24.50 -8.53 -1.56
C GLY A 171 -25.80 -8.32 -0.78
N ASN A 172 -26.04 -9.22 0.16
CA ASN A 172 -27.15 -9.12 1.09
C ASN A 172 -26.75 -8.22 2.28
N ARG A 173 -27.75 -7.76 3.03
CA ARG A 173 -27.51 -7.02 4.28
C ARG A 173 -26.69 -7.84 5.27
N GLU A 174 -27.01 -9.13 5.38
CA GLU A 174 -26.26 -10.10 6.15
C GLU A 174 -25.47 -10.97 5.17
N PRO A 175 -24.13 -11.00 5.24
CA PRO A 175 -23.31 -11.81 4.34
C PRO A 175 -23.72 -13.30 4.40
N ASN A 176 -23.83 -13.91 3.24
CA ASN A 176 -24.20 -15.32 3.14
C ASN A 176 -22.96 -16.17 2.73
N ALA A 177 -22.49 -17.01 3.64
CA ALA A 177 -21.30 -17.84 3.41
C ALA A 177 -21.50 -18.96 2.36
N SER A 178 -22.70 -19.16 1.82
CA SER A 178 -22.92 -20.17 0.79
C SER A 178 -22.31 -19.74 -0.54
N LEU A 179 -21.39 -20.51 -1.09
CA LEU A 179 -20.75 -20.27 -2.37
C LEU A 179 -21.73 -20.20 -3.56
N GLN A 180 -22.96 -20.67 -3.38
CA GLN A 180 -24.01 -20.66 -4.42
C GLN A 180 -24.75 -19.33 -4.48
N THR A 181 -24.56 -18.44 -3.52
CA THR A 181 -25.21 -17.13 -3.53
C THR A 181 -24.60 -16.21 -4.58
N ARG A 182 -25.43 -15.27 -5.07
CA ARG A 182 -25.04 -14.37 -6.14
C ARG A 182 -23.81 -13.49 -5.78
N GLU A 183 -23.66 -13.14 -4.52
CA GLU A 183 -22.55 -12.33 -4.03
C GLU A 183 -21.18 -13.00 -4.18
N HIS A 184 -21.15 -14.35 -4.36
CA HIS A 184 -19.94 -15.13 -4.65
C HIS A 184 -19.79 -15.52 -6.13
N GLN A 185 -20.70 -15.09 -6.99
CA GLN A 185 -20.72 -15.41 -8.41
C GLN A 185 -20.44 -14.18 -9.25
N GLU A 186 -19.17 -13.73 -9.20
CA GLU A 186 -18.74 -12.59 -9.99
C GLU A 186 -18.90 -12.88 -11.49
N PRO A 187 -19.64 -12.01 -12.22
CA PRO A 187 -19.84 -12.23 -13.67
C PRO A 187 -18.58 -11.81 -14.45
N TRP A 188 -18.38 -12.40 -15.60
CA TRP A 188 -17.44 -11.84 -16.57
C TRP A 188 -17.87 -10.42 -16.95
N PRO A 189 -16.93 -9.42 -17.05
CA PRO A 189 -15.48 -9.57 -17.12
C PRO A 189 -14.75 -9.66 -15.78
N GLY A 190 -15.40 -9.58 -14.64
CA GLY A 190 -14.81 -9.67 -13.33
C GLY A 190 -13.80 -8.56 -12.98
N GLY A 191 -13.42 -8.48 -11.72
CA GLY A 191 -12.48 -7.47 -11.23
C GLY A 191 -11.02 -7.89 -11.25
N ARG A 192 -10.69 -9.12 -11.66
CA ARG A 192 -9.31 -9.60 -11.67
C ARG A 192 -8.41 -8.73 -12.55
N THR A 193 -8.85 -8.41 -13.75
CA THR A 193 -8.11 -7.72 -14.80
C THR A 193 -8.33 -6.21 -14.78
N ASN A 194 -7.47 -5.44 -15.47
CA ASN A 194 -7.64 -4.01 -15.63
C ASN A 194 -8.80 -3.64 -16.59
N HIS A 195 -8.89 -2.38 -17.01
CA HIS A 195 -9.90 -1.91 -17.97
C HIS A 195 -9.97 -2.74 -19.25
N TYR A 196 -8.83 -3.07 -19.84
CA TYR A 196 -8.73 -3.83 -21.09
C TYR A 196 -8.65 -5.35 -20.90
N TYR A 197 -9.05 -5.84 -19.74
CA TYR A 197 -9.05 -7.26 -19.39
C TYR A 197 -7.68 -7.91 -19.43
N PHE A 198 -6.63 -7.11 -19.15
CA PHE A 198 -5.27 -7.60 -19.07
C PHE A 198 -4.92 -7.92 -17.60
N ASP A 199 -4.29 -9.06 -17.37
CA ASP A 199 -3.81 -9.44 -16.03
C ASP A 199 -2.50 -8.69 -15.73
N LEU A 200 -2.56 -7.66 -14.89
CA LEU A 200 -1.42 -6.83 -14.52
C LEU A 200 -0.30 -7.64 -13.84
N ASN A 201 -0.61 -8.78 -13.24
CA ASN A 201 0.39 -9.70 -12.70
C ASN A 201 1.13 -10.50 -13.80
N ARG A 202 0.87 -10.24 -15.08
CA ARG A 202 1.64 -10.71 -16.23
C ARG A 202 2.42 -9.60 -16.93
N ASP A 203 2.30 -8.35 -16.45
CA ASP A 203 2.82 -7.17 -17.15
C ASP A 203 4.11 -6.57 -16.56
N TRP A 204 4.60 -7.10 -15.44
CA TRP A 204 5.82 -6.60 -14.78
C TRP A 204 7.03 -6.47 -15.71
N THR A 205 7.22 -7.45 -16.58
CA THR A 205 8.34 -7.47 -17.53
C THR A 205 8.00 -6.75 -18.82
N TRP A 206 6.78 -6.95 -19.32
CA TRP A 206 6.38 -6.44 -20.64
C TRP A 206 6.09 -4.95 -20.65
N GLN A 207 5.54 -4.42 -19.53
CA GLN A 207 5.25 -2.99 -19.37
C GLN A 207 4.39 -2.45 -20.51
N THR A 208 3.28 -3.13 -20.81
CA THR A 208 2.37 -2.79 -21.90
C THR A 208 1.14 -2.04 -21.43
N GLN A 209 0.78 -2.18 -20.16
CA GLN A 209 -0.38 -1.54 -19.55
C GLN A 209 0.01 -0.23 -18.88
N ILE A 210 -0.88 0.77 -18.95
CA ILE A 210 -0.57 2.12 -18.48
C ILE A 210 -0.22 2.12 -16.97
N GLU A 211 -0.86 1.29 -16.18
CA GLU A 211 -0.60 1.15 -14.75
C GLU A 211 0.86 0.71 -14.51
N THR A 212 1.32 -0.26 -15.27
CA THR A 212 2.70 -0.77 -15.16
C THR A 212 3.71 0.23 -15.71
N ILE A 213 3.43 0.84 -16.88
CA ILE A 213 4.30 1.85 -17.51
C ILE A 213 4.59 2.99 -16.53
N GLN A 214 3.57 3.46 -15.81
CA GLN A 214 3.70 4.56 -14.87
C GLN A 214 4.33 4.14 -13.52
N ARG A 215 4.10 2.91 -13.07
CA ARG A 215 4.62 2.39 -11.80
C ARG A 215 6.11 2.05 -11.85
N ILE A 216 6.60 1.45 -12.93
CA ILE A 216 7.99 0.98 -13.02
C ILE A 216 9.03 2.08 -12.81
N PRO A 217 8.86 3.31 -13.33
CA PRO A 217 9.79 4.40 -13.07
C PRO A 217 9.95 4.71 -11.57
N ILE A 218 8.84 4.80 -10.82
CA ILE A 218 8.89 5.07 -9.39
C ILE A 218 9.45 3.88 -8.61
N TYR A 219 9.10 2.66 -8.99
CA TYR A 219 9.67 1.45 -8.41
C TYR A 219 11.20 1.41 -8.56
N LYS A 220 11.71 1.72 -9.77
CA LYS A 220 13.15 1.81 -10.04
C LYS A 220 13.83 2.97 -9.30
N ALA A 221 13.14 4.09 -9.10
CA ALA A 221 13.66 5.23 -8.37
C ALA A 221 13.87 4.91 -6.87
N TRP A 222 13.12 3.98 -6.32
CA TRP A 222 13.27 3.50 -4.95
C TRP A 222 14.05 2.20 -4.82
N MET A 223 14.04 1.35 -5.85
CA MET A 223 14.73 0.06 -5.92
C MET A 223 14.71 -0.71 -4.58
N PRO A 224 13.56 -1.22 -4.16
CA PRO A 224 13.39 -1.79 -2.83
C PRO A 224 14.26 -3.04 -2.61
N HIS A 225 14.69 -3.25 -1.37
CA HIS A 225 15.41 -4.47 -0.94
C HIS A 225 14.45 -5.65 -0.82
N ILE A 226 13.20 -5.38 -0.45
CA ILE A 226 12.15 -6.36 -0.28
C ILE A 226 10.90 -5.83 -0.97
N HIS A 227 10.29 -6.68 -1.79
CA HIS A 227 8.97 -6.45 -2.36
C HIS A 227 8.03 -7.56 -1.90
N VAL A 228 6.90 -7.16 -1.35
CA VAL A 228 5.81 -8.06 -0.97
C VAL A 228 4.61 -7.74 -1.84
N ASP A 229 4.13 -8.73 -2.57
CA ASP A 229 2.94 -8.64 -3.41
C ASP A 229 1.81 -9.44 -2.75
N TYR A 230 0.76 -8.73 -2.33
CA TYR A 230 -0.35 -9.31 -1.57
C TYR A 230 -1.43 -9.82 -2.50
N HIS A 231 -1.72 -11.10 -2.37
CA HIS A 231 -2.75 -11.83 -3.11
C HIS A 231 -3.73 -12.51 -2.17
N GLU A 232 -4.85 -12.93 -2.71
CA GLU A 232 -5.78 -13.84 -2.04
C GLU A 232 -5.72 -15.24 -2.63
N GLN A 233 -5.99 -16.24 -1.80
CA GLN A 233 -6.18 -17.64 -2.18
C GLN A 233 -7.68 -17.96 -2.17
N TYR A 234 -8.06 -19.07 -2.79
CA TYR A 234 -9.42 -19.58 -2.63
C TYR A 234 -9.69 -19.92 -1.18
N ILE A 235 -10.94 -19.74 -0.75
CA ILE A 235 -11.37 -19.89 0.64
C ILE A 235 -11.02 -21.25 1.26
N ASN A 236 -10.89 -22.29 0.46
CA ASN A 236 -10.56 -23.65 0.90
C ASN A 236 -9.09 -24.02 0.66
N GLU A 237 -8.25 -23.10 0.20
CA GLU A 237 -6.83 -23.34 0.00
C GLU A 237 -6.01 -22.93 1.22
N PRO A 238 -4.86 -23.59 1.47
CA PRO A 238 -3.98 -23.20 2.56
C PRO A 238 -3.33 -21.84 2.29
N TYR A 239 -3.02 -21.11 3.35
CA TYR A 239 -2.21 -19.89 3.23
C TYR A 239 -0.84 -20.22 2.64
N TYR A 240 -0.38 -19.33 1.76
CA TYR A 240 0.95 -19.39 1.22
C TYR A 240 1.92 -18.57 2.09
N PHE A 241 3.04 -19.18 2.45
CA PHE A 241 4.15 -18.53 3.12
C PHE A 241 5.43 -18.70 2.32
N ALA A 242 6.31 -17.71 2.36
CA ALA A 242 7.67 -17.87 1.86
C ALA A 242 8.36 -19.09 2.55
N PRO A 243 9.27 -19.80 1.89
CA PRO A 243 9.88 -19.50 0.59
C PRO A 243 8.98 -19.90 -0.59
N ALA A 244 9.31 -19.34 -1.77
CA ALA A 244 8.67 -19.74 -3.03
C ALA A 244 8.94 -21.23 -3.32
N ALA A 245 8.07 -21.84 -4.16
CA ALA A 245 8.26 -23.24 -4.59
C ALA A 245 9.45 -23.39 -5.56
N ASP A 246 10.10 -24.56 -5.52
CA ASP A 246 11.10 -24.94 -6.52
C ASP A 246 10.45 -25.16 -7.91
N PRO A 247 11.19 -24.95 -9.02
CA PRO A 247 12.60 -24.56 -9.07
C PRO A 247 12.82 -23.04 -8.91
N TYR A 248 13.82 -22.66 -8.13
CA TYR A 248 14.25 -21.28 -8.06
C TYR A 248 14.99 -20.86 -9.32
N HIS A 249 14.83 -19.58 -9.72
CA HIS A 249 15.65 -18.99 -10.74
C HIS A 249 17.13 -18.98 -10.30
N GLU A 250 18.05 -19.27 -11.22
CA GLU A 250 19.48 -19.38 -10.93
C GLU A 250 20.13 -18.11 -10.33
N ARG A 251 19.54 -16.93 -10.60
CA ARG A 251 20.00 -15.65 -10.07
C ARG A 251 19.62 -15.42 -8.60
N ILE A 252 18.72 -16.22 -8.04
CA ILE A 252 18.37 -16.14 -6.62
C ILE A 252 19.51 -16.74 -5.80
N THR A 253 20.16 -15.87 -5.04
CA THR A 253 21.34 -16.25 -4.24
C THR A 253 20.97 -17.17 -3.08
N PRO A 254 21.93 -17.97 -2.54
CA PRO A 254 21.69 -18.77 -1.34
C PRO A 254 21.19 -17.93 -0.16
N TRP A 255 21.73 -16.73 0.03
CA TRP A 255 21.28 -15.81 1.08
C TRP A 255 19.80 -15.40 0.93
N GLN A 256 19.36 -15.08 -0.29
CA GLN A 256 17.95 -14.74 -0.55
C GLN A 256 17.02 -15.91 -0.24
N ARG A 257 17.41 -17.15 -0.54
CA ARG A 257 16.65 -18.36 -0.20
C ARG A 257 16.50 -18.56 1.31
N GLU A 258 17.61 -18.40 2.03
CA GLU A 258 17.63 -18.46 3.49
C GLU A 258 16.76 -17.38 4.11
N PHE A 259 16.86 -16.15 3.60
CA PHE A 259 16.08 -15.02 4.08
C PHE A 259 14.57 -15.21 3.86
N GLN A 260 14.15 -15.74 2.71
CA GLN A 260 12.75 -16.11 2.47
C GLN A 260 12.25 -17.12 3.51
N THR A 261 13.07 -18.11 3.87
CA THR A 261 12.74 -19.07 4.93
C THR A 261 12.56 -18.40 6.29
N ILE A 262 13.39 -17.41 6.62
CA ILE A 262 13.25 -16.63 7.85
C ILE A 262 11.92 -15.86 7.84
N ILE A 263 11.59 -15.21 6.73
CA ILE A 263 10.31 -14.50 6.56
C ILE A 263 9.14 -15.46 6.77
N GLY A 264 9.13 -16.60 6.09
CA GLY A 264 8.04 -17.59 6.19
C GLY A 264 7.86 -18.13 7.61
N LYS A 265 8.95 -18.50 8.28
CA LYS A 265 8.90 -18.92 9.69
C LYS A 265 8.38 -17.82 10.63
N ASN A 266 8.71 -16.57 10.32
CA ASN A 266 8.19 -15.45 11.11
C ASN A 266 6.69 -15.26 10.88
N ASN A 267 6.24 -15.28 9.63
CA ASN A 267 4.82 -15.16 9.30
C ASN A 267 3.98 -16.24 9.97
N THR A 268 4.42 -17.51 9.90
CA THR A 268 3.74 -18.66 10.53
C THR A 268 3.48 -18.49 12.04
N ARG A 269 4.22 -17.62 12.74
CA ARG A 269 4.01 -17.38 14.18
C ARG A 269 2.80 -16.47 14.45
N TYR A 270 2.31 -15.76 13.44
CA TYR A 270 1.19 -14.83 13.55
C TYR A 270 -0.14 -15.42 13.04
N PHE A 271 -0.09 -16.60 12.44
CA PHE A 271 -1.21 -17.40 12.00
C PHE A 271 -1.39 -18.63 12.86
#